data_04eba51e8b5b62f08188019c618c5dc3
#
_entry.id   04eba51e8b5b62f08188019c618c5dc3
#
_cell.length_a   1.000
_cell.length_b   1.000
_cell.length_c   1.000
_cell.angle_alpha   90.00
_cell.angle_beta   90.00
_cell.angle_gamma   90.00
#
_symmetry.space_group_name_H-M   'P 1'
#
loop_
_entity.id
_entity.type
_entity.pdbx_description
1 polymer ?
#
loop_
_entity_poly.entity_id
_entity_poly.type
_entity_poly.pdbx_seq_one_letter_code
_entity_poly.pdbx_strand_id
1 'polypeptide(L)'
;PLTLVLRRAAHCPIASLAGAGLPTQAVRVPQVSDGFRSVLRAFPGGIVAPSANPSGKLSPTTAQHVQAGLGEAVDLIIDGGPCAAGLESAVVDLSGPQPKLLRHGALAQADIEAVMGQKLALDVDPAVKASPGQMVQHYAPSKPLFLNASTAMADQAALVFNDSNGFEQACALEVLSP
;
A
#
# COMPACT_ATOMS: atom_id res chain seq x y z
N PRO A 1 7.46 -4.87 -4.76
CA PRO A 1 6.82 -4.43 -3.51
C PRO A 1 7.55 -3.27 -2.81
N LEU A 2 8.51 -2.56 -3.49
CA LEU A 2 9.28 -1.43 -2.98
C LEU A 2 9.06 -0.19 -3.83
N THR A 3 8.80 0.95 -3.17
CA THR A 3 8.73 2.30 -3.77
C THR A 3 9.85 3.14 -3.17
N LEU A 4 10.58 3.85 -4.01
CA LEU A 4 11.64 4.76 -3.61
C LEU A 4 11.21 6.20 -3.85
N VAL A 5 11.40 7.06 -2.87
CA VAL A 5 11.26 8.51 -3.00
C VAL A 5 12.64 9.10 -3.26
N LEU A 6 12.80 9.72 -4.41
CA LEU A 6 14.07 10.25 -4.91
C LEU A 6 13.95 11.75 -5.17
N ARG A 7 15.07 12.48 -5.14
CA ARG A 7 15.11 13.87 -5.59
C ARG A 7 14.81 13.95 -7.09
N ARG A 8 13.98 14.90 -7.48
CA ARG A 8 13.74 15.19 -8.90
C ARG A 8 15.01 15.76 -9.53
N ALA A 9 15.37 15.27 -10.70
CA ALA A 9 16.40 15.88 -11.50
C ALA A 9 15.95 17.27 -12.02
N ALA A 10 16.89 18.17 -12.30
CA ALA A 10 16.59 19.50 -12.81
C ALA A 10 15.72 19.49 -14.10
N HIS A 11 15.93 18.48 -14.95
CA HIS A 11 15.17 18.28 -16.21
C HIS A 11 14.31 17.02 -16.14
N CYS A 12 13.64 16.77 -14.99
CA CYS A 12 12.75 15.62 -14.84
C CYS A 12 11.57 15.73 -15.82
N PRO A 13 11.35 14.76 -16.72
CA PRO A 13 10.29 14.81 -17.72
C PRO A 13 8.90 14.52 -17.12
N ILE A 14 8.84 14.06 -15.86
CA ILE A 14 7.58 13.75 -15.19
C ILE A 14 6.89 15.06 -14.78
N ALA A 15 5.62 15.20 -15.09
CA ALA A 15 4.84 16.38 -14.70
C ALA A 15 4.90 16.63 -13.19
N SER A 16 4.98 17.90 -12.77
CA SER A 16 5.05 18.26 -11.35
C SER A 16 3.84 17.74 -10.56
N LEU A 17 2.66 17.72 -11.19
CA LEU A 17 1.43 17.20 -10.59
C LEU A 17 1.53 15.73 -10.17
N ALA A 18 2.27 14.90 -10.92
CA ALA A 18 2.50 13.49 -10.58
C ALA A 18 3.35 13.30 -9.32
N GLY A 19 4.08 14.32 -8.90
CA GLY A 19 4.83 14.38 -7.64
C GLY A 19 4.20 15.31 -6.61
N ALA A 20 2.92 15.69 -6.77
CA ALA A 20 2.21 16.62 -5.90
C ALA A 20 2.92 17.97 -5.71
N GLY A 21 3.71 18.41 -6.71
CA GLY A 21 4.50 19.65 -6.65
C GLY A 21 5.74 19.58 -5.75
N LEU A 22 6.05 18.41 -5.19
CA LEU A 22 7.18 18.22 -4.30
C LEU A 22 8.51 18.20 -5.09
N PRO A 23 9.64 18.52 -4.43
CA PRO A 23 10.99 18.41 -5.02
C PRO A 23 11.45 16.95 -5.15
N THR A 24 10.59 16.00 -4.80
CA THR A 24 10.84 14.56 -4.84
C THR A 24 9.87 13.87 -5.79
N GLN A 25 10.21 12.64 -6.17
CA GLN A 25 9.38 11.77 -6.99
C GLN A 25 9.42 10.35 -6.44
N ALA A 26 8.24 9.79 -6.18
CA ALA A 26 8.13 8.37 -5.87
C ALA A 26 8.17 7.56 -7.17
N VAL A 27 9.01 6.54 -7.20
CA VAL A 27 9.19 5.63 -8.33
C VAL A 27 9.13 4.18 -7.87
N ARG A 28 8.58 3.30 -8.70
CA ARG A 28 8.52 1.87 -8.44
C ARG A 28 8.70 1.09 -9.74
N VAL A 29 9.52 0.05 -9.68
CA VAL A 29 9.56 -1.02 -10.69
C VAL A 29 8.71 -2.17 -10.16
N PRO A 30 7.49 -2.37 -10.66
CA PRO A 30 6.59 -3.35 -10.08
C PRO A 30 7.01 -4.78 -10.46
N GLN A 31 6.78 -5.70 -9.53
CA GLN A 31 6.81 -7.13 -9.83
C GLN A 31 5.46 -7.52 -10.42
N VAL A 32 5.44 -7.79 -11.72
CA VAL A 32 4.23 -8.06 -12.48
C VAL A 32 4.47 -9.23 -13.44
N SER A 33 3.37 -9.80 -13.98
CA SER A 33 3.44 -10.82 -15.02
C SER A 33 4.22 -10.32 -16.25
N ASP A 34 4.78 -11.25 -17.01
CA ASP A 34 5.56 -10.90 -18.21
C ASP A 34 4.72 -10.18 -19.27
N GLY A 35 3.44 -10.51 -19.40
CA GLY A 35 2.52 -9.81 -20.29
C GLY A 35 2.38 -8.33 -19.91
N PHE A 36 2.13 -8.03 -18.65
CA PHE A 36 2.02 -6.64 -18.20
C PHE A 36 3.37 -5.91 -18.24
N ARG A 37 4.46 -6.61 -17.98
CA ARG A 37 5.83 -6.07 -18.13
C ARG A 37 6.12 -5.65 -19.58
N SER A 38 5.63 -6.41 -20.56
CA SER A 38 5.75 -6.05 -21.98
C SER A 38 4.99 -4.77 -22.32
N VAL A 39 3.79 -4.58 -21.74
CA VAL A 39 3.03 -3.31 -21.85
C VAL A 39 3.83 -2.15 -21.27
N LEU A 40 4.38 -2.31 -20.05
CA LEU A 40 5.19 -1.26 -19.43
C LEU A 40 6.44 -0.89 -20.25
N ARG A 41 7.08 -1.88 -20.89
CA ARG A 41 8.25 -1.64 -21.77
C ARG A 41 7.88 -0.94 -23.06
N ALA A 42 6.69 -1.19 -23.60
CA ALA A 42 6.22 -0.55 -24.82
C ALA A 42 5.75 0.89 -24.57
N PHE A 43 5.47 1.26 -23.33
CA PHE A 43 5.04 2.61 -22.97
C PHE A 43 6.26 3.56 -22.87
N PRO A 44 6.28 4.69 -23.59
CA PRO A 44 7.46 5.54 -23.72
C PRO A 44 7.74 6.43 -22.49
N GLY A 45 7.15 6.17 -21.35
CA GLY A 45 7.31 7.00 -20.13
C GLY A 45 6.93 6.29 -18.85
N GLY A 46 6.76 7.05 -17.78
CA GLY A 46 6.24 6.56 -16.52
C GLY A 46 4.72 6.54 -16.50
N ILE A 47 4.14 5.57 -15.80
CA ILE A 47 2.70 5.48 -15.55
C ILE A 47 2.41 5.92 -14.13
N VAL A 48 1.44 6.83 -13.96
CA VAL A 48 0.94 7.21 -12.63
C VAL A 48 0.00 6.10 -12.16
N ALA A 49 0.31 5.50 -11.01
CA ALA A 49 -0.39 4.32 -10.51
C ALA A 49 -0.85 4.52 -9.06
N PRO A 50 -1.97 5.20 -8.82
CA PRO A 50 -2.63 5.21 -7.51
C PRO A 50 -3.24 3.83 -7.20
N SER A 51 -3.69 3.63 -5.95
CA SER A 51 -4.51 2.45 -5.62
C SER A 51 -5.85 2.51 -6.36
N ALA A 52 -6.33 1.36 -6.85
CA ALA A 52 -7.53 1.25 -7.67
C ALA A 52 -8.81 1.13 -6.82
N ASN A 53 -9.04 2.09 -5.93
CA ASN A 53 -10.19 2.17 -5.03
C ASN A 53 -10.67 3.62 -4.89
N PRO A 54 -11.92 3.87 -4.49
CA PRO A 54 -12.36 5.19 -4.08
C PRO A 54 -11.49 5.75 -2.96
N SER A 55 -11.20 7.05 -3.00
CA SER A 55 -10.29 7.70 -2.03
C SER A 55 -10.71 7.43 -0.59
N GLY A 56 -9.76 7.11 0.27
CA GLY A 56 -9.96 6.81 1.69
C GLY A 56 -10.47 5.41 2.00
N LYS A 57 -10.88 4.61 1.00
CA LYS A 57 -11.34 3.24 1.19
C LYS A 57 -10.19 2.24 1.19
N LEU A 58 -10.50 0.98 1.49
CA LEU A 58 -9.55 -0.13 1.45
C LEU A 58 -9.04 -0.36 0.03
N SER A 59 -7.75 -0.68 -0.09
CA SER A 59 -7.14 -1.06 -1.36
C SER A 59 -7.66 -2.41 -1.85
N PRO A 60 -7.94 -2.56 -3.16
CA PRO A 60 -8.39 -3.82 -3.73
C PRO A 60 -7.25 -4.85 -3.76
N THR A 61 -7.59 -6.12 -3.60
CA THR A 61 -6.67 -7.24 -3.71
C THR A 61 -6.99 -8.19 -4.87
N THR A 62 -8.10 -7.96 -5.56
CA THR A 62 -8.54 -8.70 -6.76
C THR A 62 -9.14 -7.75 -7.80
N ALA A 63 -9.23 -8.21 -9.05
CA ALA A 63 -9.91 -7.48 -10.12
C ALA A 63 -11.40 -7.24 -9.81
N GLN A 64 -12.05 -8.20 -9.14
CA GLN A 64 -13.44 -8.09 -8.70
C GLN A 64 -13.64 -6.95 -7.70
N HIS A 65 -12.66 -6.74 -6.77
CA HIS A 65 -12.71 -5.61 -5.85
C HIS A 65 -12.59 -4.27 -6.58
N VAL A 66 -11.76 -4.19 -7.64
CA VAL A 66 -11.65 -3.00 -8.48
C VAL A 66 -12.96 -2.75 -9.20
N GLN A 67 -13.55 -3.78 -9.83
CA GLN A 67 -14.83 -3.68 -10.52
C GLN A 67 -15.95 -3.23 -9.59
N ALA A 68 -16.01 -3.79 -8.38
CA ALA A 68 -17.02 -3.42 -7.39
C ALA A 68 -16.83 -1.99 -6.84
N GLY A 69 -15.58 -1.50 -6.73
CA GLY A 69 -15.27 -0.20 -6.16
C GLY A 69 -15.31 0.95 -7.16
N LEU A 70 -14.83 0.74 -8.37
CA LEU A 70 -14.69 1.77 -9.41
C LEU A 70 -15.66 1.59 -10.58
N GLY A 71 -16.08 0.34 -10.86
CA GLY A 71 -17.06 0.05 -11.92
C GLY A 71 -16.68 0.69 -13.26
N GLU A 72 -17.60 1.48 -13.81
CA GLU A 72 -17.44 2.17 -15.08
C GLU A 72 -16.53 3.41 -15.03
N ALA A 73 -16.01 3.75 -13.85
CA ALA A 73 -15.05 4.86 -13.71
C ALA A 73 -13.65 4.52 -14.27
N VAL A 74 -13.41 3.26 -14.66
CA VAL A 74 -12.19 2.80 -15.33
C VAL A 74 -12.52 2.13 -16.65
N ASP A 75 -11.74 2.42 -17.67
CA ASP A 75 -11.99 1.91 -19.04
C ASP A 75 -11.60 0.44 -19.20
N LEU A 76 -10.61 -0.02 -18.43
CA LEU A 76 -10.05 -1.37 -18.56
C LEU A 76 -9.52 -1.87 -17.21
N ILE A 77 -9.83 -3.11 -16.89
CA ILE A 77 -9.25 -3.85 -15.77
C ILE A 77 -8.49 -5.05 -16.33
N ILE A 78 -7.19 -5.12 -16.04
CA ILE A 78 -6.36 -6.27 -16.39
C ILE A 78 -6.27 -7.16 -15.16
N ASP A 79 -6.88 -8.34 -15.24
CA ASP A 79 -6.86 -9.31 -14.15
C ASP A 79 -5.54 -10.11 -14.18
N GLY A 80 -4.69 -9.83 -13.22
CA GLY A 80 -3.43 -10.56 -12.98
C GLY A 80 -3.54 -11.62 -11.87
N GLY A 81 -4.75 -11.92 -11.41
CA GLY A 81 -5.02 -12.75 -10.25
C GLY A 81 -4.98 -11.96 -8.92
N PRO A 82 -5.25 -12.62 -7.79
CA PRO A 82 -5.22 -12.00 -6.48
C PRO A 82 -3.81 -11.53 -6.10
N CYS A 83 -3.75 -10.44 -5.33
CA CYS A 83 -2.49 -9.90 -4.82
C CYS A 83 -1.83 -10.89 -3.85
N ALA A 84 -0.57 -11.24 -4.09
CA ALA A 84 0.14 -12.21 -3.26
C ALA A 84 0.36 -11.75 -1.82
N ALA A 85 0.56 -10.45 -1.58
CA ALA A 85 0.86 -9.91 -0.26
C ALA A 85 -0.33 -9.23 0.43
N GLY A 86 -1.33 -8.76 -0.33
CA GLY A 86 -2.47 -8.03 0.20
C GLY A 86 -2.15 -6.67 0.86
N LEU A 87 -0.90 -6.25 0.82
CA LEU A 87 -0.40 -4.98 1.37
C LEU A 87 0.25 -4.15 0.25
N GLU A 88 0.28 -2.84 0.44
CA GLU A 88 1.00 -1.93 -0.43
C GLU A 88 2.51 -2.11 -0.33
N SER A 89 3.24 -1.50 -1.26
CA SER A 89 4.70 -1.49 -1.25
C SER A 89 5.26 -0.81 0.00
N ALA A 90 6.37 -1.29 0.52
CA ALA A 90 7.21 -0.48 1.40
C ALA A 90 7.63 0.80 0.67
N VAL A 91 7.74 1.91 1.41
CA VAL A 91 8.17 3.21 0.86
C VAL A 91 9.42 3.67 1.61
N VAL A 92 10.50 3.84 0.87
CA VAL A 92 11.77 4.31 1.41
C VAL A 92 12.13 5.66 0.78
N ASP A 93 12.39 6.64 1.61
CA ASP A 93 12.87 7.95 1.19
C ASP A 93 14.41 7.96 1.15
N LEU A 94 14.93 8.21 -0.04
CA LEU A 94 16.35 8.36 -0.33
C LEU A 94 16.71 9.80 -0.76
N SER A 95 15.81 10.74 -0.59
CA SER A 95 16.01 12.13 -1.01
C SER A 95 16.90 12.93 -0.07
N GLY A 96 17.04 12.48 1.18
CA GLY A 96 17.87 13.08 2.21
C GLY A 96 19.21 12.35 2.42
N PRO A 97 20.06 12.85 3.32
CA PRO A 97 21.35 12.21 3.65
C PRO A 97 21.19 10.90 4.41
N GLN A 98 20.08 10.73 5.14
CA GLN A 98 19.75 9.52 5.87
C GLN A 98 18.49 8.88 5.27
N PRO A 99 18.55 7.63 4.80
CA PRO A 99 17.41 6.90 4.34
C PRO A 99 16.35 6.72 5.44
N LYS A 100 15.06 6.88 5.06
CA LYS A 100 13.94 6.76 5.98
C LYS A 100 12.91 5.77 5.47
N LEU A 101 12.33 4.98 6.36
CA LEU A 101 11.16 4.17 6.07
C LEU A 101 9.90 5.00 6.31
N LEU A 102 9.20 5.36 5.24
CA LEU A 102 7.96 6.16 5.31
C LEU A 102 6.72 5.30 5.47
N ARG A 103 6.75 4.07 4.97
CA ARG A 103 5.64 3.11 5.07
C ARG A 103 6.17 1.68 5.08
N HIS A 104 5.70 0.89 6.02
CA HIS A 104 5.88 -0.56 5.98
C HIS A 104 5.09 -1.19 4.83
N GLY A 105 5.54 -2.34 4.35
CA GLY A 105 4.90 -3.14 3.31
C GLY A 105 5.25 -4.62 3.48
N ALA A 106 5.02 -5.41 2.43
CA ALA A 106 5.32 -6.85 2.45
C ALA A 106 6.83 -7.17 2.53
N LEU A 107 7.70 -6.22 2.17
CA LEU A 107 9.15 -6.37 2.41
C LEU A 107 9.49 -5.99 3.84
N ALA A 108 10.15 -6.87 4.55
CA ALA A 108 10.64 -6.57 5.89
C ALA A 108 11.71 -5.48 5.84
N GLN A 109 11.70 -4.59 6.84
CA GLN A 109 12.71 -3.54 6.96
C GLN A 109 14.13 -4.12 6.98
N ALA A 110 14.35 -5.23 7.69
CA ALA A 110 15.64 -5.88 7.78
C ALA A 110 16.20 -6.32 6.42
N ASP A 111 15.33 -6.81 5.51
CA ASP A 111 15.74 -7.22 4.17
C ASP A 111 16.16 -6.01 3.32
N ILE A 112 15.44 -4.89 3.45
CA ILE A 112 15.80 -3.64 2.75
C ILE A 112 17.14 -3.13 3.28
N GLU A 113 17.32 -3.07 4.60
CA GLU A 113 18.56 -2.64 5.24
C GLU A 113 19.76 -3.52 4.87
N ALA A 114 19.54 -4.84 4.77
CA ALA A 114 20.59 -5.78 4.37
C ALA A 114 21.10 -5.50 2.94
N VAL A 115 20.19 -5.20 2.01
CA VAL A 115 20.54 -4.85 0.63
C VAL A 115 21.22 -3.48 0.55
N MET A 116 20.77 -2.51 1.36
CA MET A 116 21.32 -1.16 1.39
C MET A 116 22.66 -1.06 2.13
N GLY A 117 22.98 -2.01 3.00
CA GLY A 117 24.15 -1.97 3.87
C GLY A 117 24.08 -0.90 4.97
N GLN A 118 22.89 -0.34 5.24
CA GLN A 118 22.69 0.70 6.27
C GLN A 118 21.30 0.64 6.86
N LYS A 119 21.14 1.20 8.07
CA LYS A 119 19.86 1.25 8.78
C LYS A 119 18.94 2.33 8.22
N LEU A 120 17.64 2.05 8.23
CA LEU A 120 16.59 3.00 7.91
C LEU A 120 16.15 3.73 9.20
N ALA A 121 16.10 5.05 9.15
CA ALA A 121 15.37 5.79 10.17
C ALA A 121 13.87 5.57 9.99
N LEU A 122 13.13 5.49 11.09
CA LEU A 122 11.68 5.55 11.05
C LEU A 122 11.27 7.01 10.93
N ASP A 123 10.41 7.32 9.97
CA ASP A 123 9.80 8.64 9.89
C ASP A 123 8.64 8.70 10.88
N VAL A 124 8.88 9.36 12.00
CA VAL A 124 7.90 9.51 13.09
C VAL A 124 7.29 10.92 13.13
N ASP A 125 7.60 11.79 12.16
CA ASP A 125 7.04 13.14 12.12
C ASP A 125 5.63 13.13 11.50
N PRO A 126 4.58 13.27 12.31
CA PRO A 126 3.19 13.26 11.82
C PRO A 126 2.84 14.52 11.01
N ALA A 127 3.67 15.56 11.03
CA ALA A 127 3.44 16.81 10.30
C ALA A 127 3.82 16.72 8.82
N VAL A 128 4.71 15.82 8.45
CA VAL A 128 5.20 15.66 7.07
C VAL A 128 4.57 14.43 6.44
N LYS A 129 3.52 14.63 5.65
CA LYS A 129 2.87 13.57 4.87
C LYS A 129 3.61 13.36 3.54
N ALA A 130 4.68 12.60 3.57
CA ALA A 130 5.55 12.37 2.41
C ALA A 130 5.11 11.19 1.52
N SER A 131 4.12 10.39 1.93
CA SER A 131 3.61 9.26 1.14
C SER A 131 2.10 9.05 1.32
N PRO A 132 1.41 8.47 0.31
CA PRO A 132 0.04 7.96 0.49
C PRO A 132 0.00 6.96 1.65
N GLY A 133 -1.08 7.01 2.45
CA GLY A 133 -1.24 6.16 3.64
C GLY A 133 -0.97 6.87 4.96
N GLN A 134 -0.37 8.05 4.95
CA GLN A 134 -0.15 8.89 6.14
C GLN A 134 -1.31 9.87 6.41
N MET A 135 -2.41 9.78 5.67
CA MET A 135 -3.58 10.64 5.89
C MET A 135 -4.40 10.14 7.08
N VAL A 136 -5.03 11.07 7.83
CA VAL A 136 -5.84 10.77 9.02
C VAL A 136 -7.01 9.82 8.71
N GLN A 137 -7.59 9.93 7.51
CA GLN A 137 -8.59 9.00 6.99
C GLN A 137 -8.03 8.28 5.77
N HIS A 138 -7.44 7.13 6.00
CA HIS A 138 -6.95 6.23 4.96
C HIS A 138 -7.23 4.80 5.39
N TYR A 139 -7.52 3.91 4.43
CA TYR A 139 -7.91 2.52 4.69
C TYR A 139 -9.15 2.39 5.59
N ALA A 140 -10.04 3.37 5.55
CA ALA A 140 -11.21 3.39 6.41
C ALA A 140 -12.28 2.41 5.91
N PRO A 141 -12.57 1.31 6.64
CA PRO A 141 -13.67 0.43 6.31
C PRO A 141 -15.00 1.16 6.51
N SER A 142 -16.05 0.69 5.84
CA SER A 142 -17.41 1.24 6.01
C SER A 142 -18.06 0.80 7.33
N LYS A 143 -17.50 -0.21 7.98
CA LYS A 143 -17.97 -0.73 9.27
C LYS A 143 -17.03 -0.33 10.40
N PRO A 144 -17.52 -0.14 11.63
CA PRO A 144 -16.68 0.13 12.78
C PRO A 144 -15.65 -0.99 12.99
N LEU A 145 -14.42 -0.61 13.34
CA LEU A 145 -13.35 -1.52 13.70
C LEU A 145 -12.96 -1.27 15.16
N PHE A 146 -12.99 -2.32 15.96
CA PHE A 146 -12.58 -2.31 17.36
C PHE A 146 -11.25 -3.05 17.49
N LEU A 147 -10.22 -2.36 17.97
CA LEU A 147 -8.90 -2.95 18.23
C LEU A 147 -8.81 -3.42 19.68
N ASN A 148 -8.03 -4.49 19.90
CA ASN A 148 -7.78 -5.05 21.24
C ASN A 148 -9.08 -5.46 21.98
N ALA A 149 -10.10 -5.87 21.24
CA ALA A 149 -11.30 -6.43 21.81
C ALA A 149 -10.97 -7.78 22.45
N SER A 150 -11.61 -8.07 23.58
CA SER A 150 -11.51 -9.36 24.28
C SER A 150 -12.73 -10.26 24.03
N THR A 151 -13.78 -9.71 23.45
CA THR A 151 -15.03 -10.44 23.13
C THR A 151 -15.65 -9.84 21.87
N ALA A 152 -16.55 -10.57 21.21
CA ALA A 152 -17.39 -10.08 20.14
C ALA A 152 -18.88 -10.38 20.43
N MET A 153 -19.76 -9.51 19.93
CA MET A 153 -21.21 -9.74 19.95
C MET A 153 -21.63 -10.57 18.73
N ALA A 154 -22.85 -11.09 18.75
CA ALA A 154 -23.39 -11.98 17.72
C ALA A 154 -23.54 -11.32 16.33
N ASP A 155 -23.53 -10.00 16.23
CA ASP A 155 -23.58 -9.23 15.00
C ASP A 155 -22.19 -8.74 14.53
N GLN A 156 -21.13 -9.08 15.25
CA GLN A 156 -19.76 -8.68 14.98
C GLN A 156 -18.94 -9.83 14.42
N ALA A 157 -18.09 -9.56 13.46
CA ALA A 157 -17.03 -10.45 13.03
C ALA A 157 -15.78 -10.24 13.87
N ALA A 158 -15.06 -11.30 14.18
CA ALA A 158 -13.81 -11.25 14.93
C ALA A 158 -12.64 -11.77 14.08
N LEU A 159 -11.51 -11.09 14.18
CA LEU A 159 -10.23 -11.51 13.67
C LEU A 159 -9.28 -11.61 14.85
N VAL A 160 -8.85 -12.81 15.18
CA VAL A 160 -8.06 -13.08 16.38
C VAL A 160 -6.72 -13.72 16.05
N PHE A 161 -5.74 -13.58 16.95
CA PHE A 161 -4.44 -14.25 16.86
C PHE A 161 -4.38 -15.35 17.90
N ASN A 162 -4.01 -16.55 17.48
CA ASN A 162 -3.74 -17.74 18.29
C ASN A 162 -4.94 -18.33 19.06
N ASP A 163 -5.77 -17.52 19.70
CA ASP A 163 -6.81 -17.97 20.62
C ASP A 163 -8.15 -17.32 20.29
N SER A 164 -9.18 -18.15 20.20
CA SER A 164 -10.55 -17.74 19.92
C SER A 164 -11.43 -17.59 21.18
N ASN A 165 -10.87 -17.80 22.37
CA ASN A 165 -11.60 -17.69 23.63
C ASN A 165 -12.23 -16.29 23.80
N GLY A 166 -13.51 -16.24 24.14
CA GLY A 166 -14.27 -14.99 24.26
C GLY A 166 -14.91 -14.48 22.96
N PHE A 167 -14.70 -15.16 21.82
CA PHE A 167 -15.23 -14.77 20.51
C PHE A 167 -16.22 -15.78 19.92
N GLU A 168 -16.71 -16.73 20.70
CA GLU A 168 -17.60 -17.83 20.28
C GLU A 168 -18.94 -17.32 19.76
N GLN A 169 -19.36 -16.10 20.14
CA GLN A 169 -20.61 -15.49 19.71
C GLN A 169 -20.48 -14.69 18.41
N ALA A 170 -19.28 -14.48 17.91
CA ALA A 170 -19.06 -13.71 16.67
C ALA A 170 -19.83 -14.36 15.50
N CYS A 171 -20.46 -13.52 14.65
CA CYS A 171 -21.16 -14.01 13.46
C CYS A 171 -20.20 -14.58 12.40
N ALA A 172 -18.92 -14.19 12.44
CA ALA A 172 -17.83 -14.75 11.68
C ALA A 172 -16.56 -14.66 12.51
N LEU A 173 -15.79 -15.73 12.55
CA LEU A 173 -14.54 -15.80 13.30
C LEU A 173 -13.43 -16.31 12.38
N GLU A 174 -12.35 -15.52 12.30
CA GLU A 174 -11.12 -15.92 11.61
C GLU A 174 -9.97 -15.90 12.61
N VAL A 175 -9.27 -17.01 12.70
CA VAL A 175 -8.09 -17.15 13.55
C VAL A 175 -6.86 -17.07 12.66
N LEU A 176 -6.10 -15.99 12.79
CA LEU A 176 -4.82 -15.88 12.13
C LEU A 176 -3.82 -16.83 12.76
N SER A 177 -3.10 -17.54 11.94
CA SER A 177 -2.10 -18.54 12.35
C SER A 177 -1.15 -17.99 13.40
N PRO A 178 -0.71 -18.85 14.33
CA PRO A 178 0.30 -18.52 15.33
C PRO A 178 1.63 -18.12 14.71
#